data_ac0440ab109a693598ffe8f4a47590de
#
_entry.id   ac0440ab109a693598ffe8f4a47590de
#
_cell.length_a   1.000
_cell.length_b   1.000
_cell.length_c   1.000
_cell.angle_alpha   90.00
_cell.angle_beta   90.00
_cell.angle_gamma   90.00
#
_symmetry.space_group_name_H-M   'P 1'
#
loop_
_entity.id
_entity.type
_entity.pdbx_description
1 polymer ?
#
loop_
_entity_poly.entity_id
_entity_poly.type
_entity_poly.pdbx_seq_one_letter_code
_entity_poly.pdbx_strand_id
1 'polypeptide(L)'
;MYDWSDEHRAIIDVMRRFVDEEIRPHLDDLEHNGMPPYDIIRKMYQVFGLKEMAKENFARALERKKNGEAPARTSSRGGDPAAQLITTIELCRVSLGLVTSMGVSTGLAAGTINKLGTPAQMERWGLDLVTMDKVGAWAITEPDSGSDALGGMRTTAKRDGDGYVLNGQKTWITNGPYADTIVLYAKLD
;
A
#
# COMPACT_ATOMS: atom_id res chain seq x y z
N MET A 1 6.73 -15.11 25.65
CA MET A 1 7.63 -15.14 24.48
C MET A 1 6.90 -15.91 23.40
N TYR A 2 6.72 -15.35 22.20
CA TYR A 2 6.04 -16.07 21.13
C TYR A 2 6.95 -17.18 20.62
N ASP A 3 6.45 -18.41 20.55
CA ASP A 3 7.24 -19.54 20.08
C ASP A 3 7.00 -19.74 18.58
N TRP A 4 7.99 -19.37 17.77
CA TRP A 4 7.93 -19.50 16.34
C TRP A 4 8.16 -20.95 15.91
N SER A 5 7.32 -21.45 14.98
CA SER A 5 7.54 -22.76 14.36
C SER A 5 8.85 -22.76 13.53
N ASP A 6 9.31 -23.94 13.14
CA ASP A 6 10.50 -24.06 12.28
C ASP A 6 10.30 -23.38 10.91
N GLU A 7 9.08 -23.43 10.37
CA GLU A 7 8.72 -22.71 9.14
C GLU A 7 8.82 -21.20 9.34
N HIS A 8 8.33 -20.67 10.47
CA HIS A 8 8.47 -19.25 10.79
C HIS A 8 9.93 -18.82 10.94
N ARG A 9 10.76 -19.66 11.56
CA ARG A 9 12.20 -19.39 11.69
C ARG A 9 12.89 -19.37 10.32
N ALA A 10 12.52 -20.27 9.42
CA ALA A 10 13.02 -20.25 8.06
C ALA A 10 12.65 -18.95 7.32
N ILE A 11 11.40 -18.47 7.49
CA ILE A 11 10.98 -17.17 6.92
C ILE A 11 11.80 -16.02 7.52
N ILE A 12 12.03 -16.01 8.83
CA ILE A 12 12.88 -15.01 9.50
C ILE A 12 14.28 -15.00 8.87
N ASP A 13 14.90 -16.14 8.70
CA ASP A 13 16.27 -16.24 8.18
C ASP A 13 16.37 -15.76 6.73
N VAL A 14 15.39 -16.12 5.90
CA VAL A 14 15.31 -15.67 4.50
C VAL A 14 15.08 -14.16 4.42
N MET A 15 14.17 -13.61 5.23
CA MET A 15 13.92 -12.17 5.27
C MET A 15 15.11 -11.38 5.78
N ARG A 16 15.81 -11.86 6.81
CA ARG A 16 17.06 -11.23 7.31
C ARG A 16 18.13 -11.17 6.25
N ARG A 17 18.32 -12.27 5.51
CA ARG A 17 19.29 -12.29 4.41
C ARG A 17 18.94 -11.24 3.36
N PHE A 18 17.69 -11.18 2.92
CA PHE A 18 17.23 -10.15 1.98
C PHE A 18 17.46 -8.74 2.52
N VAL A 19 17.13 -8.49 3.79
CA VAL A 19 17.35 -7.19 4.44
C VAL A 19 18.83 -6.81 4.47
N ASP A 20 19.70 -7.75 4.83
CA ASP A 20 21.15 -7.51 4.96
C ASP A 20 21.83 -7.33 3.60
N GLU A 21 21.38 -8.03 2.56
CA GLU A 21 21.96 -7.97 1.22
C GLU A 21 21.39 -6.82 0.37
N GLU A 22 20.09 -6.49 0.49
CA GLU A 22 19.41 -5.62 -0.44
C GLU A 22 18.95 -4.28 0.16
N ILE A 23 18.77 -4.19 1.47
CA ILE A 23 18.28 -2.95 2.10
C ILE A 23 19.41 -2.26 2.87
N ARG A 24 20.11 -2.99 3.73
CA ARG A 24 21.14 -2.41 4.61
C ARG A 24 22.26 -1.66 3.87
N PRO A 25 22.76 -2.12 2.71
CA PRO A 25 23.76 -1.38 1.95
C PRO A 25 23.29 -0.01 1.44
N HIS A 26 21.97 0.17 1.28
CA HIS A 26 21.35 1.39 0.79
C HIS A 26 20.66 2.21 1.89
N LEU A 27 20.85 1.86 3.16
CA LEU A 27 20.11 2.48 4.27
C LEU A 27 20.34 3.99 4.35
N ASP A 28 21.57 4.44 4.23
CA ASP A 28 21.90 5.86 4.28
C ASP A 28 21.26 6.65 3.12
N ASP A 29 21.26 6.07 1.93
CA ASP A 29 20.63 6.67 0.75
C ASP A 29 19.09 6.71 0.88
N LEU A 30 18.49 5.66 1.44
CA LEU A 30 17.05 5.59 1.69
C LEU A 30 16.59 6.61 2.74
N GLU A 31 17.36 6.78 3.82
CA GLU A 31 16.94 7.60 4.96
C GLU A 31 17.38 9.06 4.84
N HIS A 32 18.52 9.36 4.17
CA HIS A 32 19.13 10.69 4.19
C HIS A 32 19.37 11.30 2.81
N ASN A 33 19.56 10.49 1.77
CA ASN A 33 19.96 10.97 0.44
C ASN A 33 18.82 10.94 -0.61
N GLY A 34 17.60 10.67 -0.17
CA GLY A 34 16.40 10.76 -1.03
C GLY A 34 16.24 9.63 -2.05
N MET A 35 16.90 8.49 -1.84
CA MET A 35 16.70 7.31 -2.68
C MET A 35 15.27 6.76 -2.51
N PRO A 36 14.48 6.62 -3.59
CA PRO A 36 13.14 6.04 -3.49
C PRO A 36 13.22 4.52 -3.23
N PRO A 37 12.37 3.95 -2.36
CA PRO A 37 12.46 2.53 -1.99
C PRO A 37 11.87 1.56 -3.02
N TYR A 38 11.27 2.06 -4.11
CA TYR A 38 10.38 1.26 -4.95
C TYR A 38 11.09 0.13 -5.71
N ASP A 39 12.31 0.32 -6.15
CA ASP A 39 13.05 -0.73 -6.86
C ASP A 39 13.41 -1.89 -5.94
N ILE A 40 13.76 -1.61 -4.69
CA ILE A 40 13.98 -2.62 -3.66
C ILE A 40 12.67 -3.37 -3.35
N ILE A 41 11.56 -2.63 -3.22
CA ILE A 41 10.24 -3.23 -3.00
C ILE A 41 9.86 -4.15 -4.19
N ARG A 42 10.04 -3.70 -5.42
CA ARG A 42 9.77 -4.51 -6.62
C ARG A 42 10.64 -5.76 -6.67
N LYS A 43 11.93 -5.64 -6.33
CA LYS A 43 12.83 -6.78 -6.22
C LYS A 43 12.33 -7.79 -5.18
N MET A 44 11.91 -7.31 -4.01
CA MET A 44 11.31 -8.15 -2.97
C MET A 44 10.06 -8.89 -3.49
N TYR A 45 9.18 -8.20 -4.21
CA TYR A 45 7.98 -8.79 -4.81
C TYR A 45 8.31 -9.91 -5.81
N GLN A 46 9.38 -9.74 -6.59
CA GLN A 46 9.84 -10.77 -7.54
C GLN A 46 10.46 -11.96 -6.81
N VAL A 47 11.40 -11.72 -5.92
CA VAL A 47 12.16 -12.77 -5.21
C VAL A 47 11.24 -13.67 -4.39
N PHE A 48 10.23 -13.10 -3.73
CA PHE A 48 9.31 -13.86 -2.86
C PHE A 48 8.00 -14.24 -3.55
N GLY A 49 7.86 -14.05 -4.86
CA GLY A 49 6.63 -14.40 -5.58
C GLY A 49 5.39 -13.60 -5.17
N LEU A 50 5.58 -12.48 -4.46
CA LEU A 50 4.49 -11.65 -3.94
C LEU A 50 3.67 -11.02 -5.07
N LYS A 51 4.31 -10.77 -6.21
CA LYS A 51 3.65 -10.19 -7.38
C LYS A 51 2.58 -11.12 -7.94
N GLU A 52 2.88 -12.40 -8.11
CA GLU A 52 1.93 -13.38 -8.63
C GLU A 52 0.80 -13.64 -7.61
N MET A 53 1.15 -13.74 -6.34
CA MET A 53 0.15 -13.87 -5.27
C MET A 53 -0.80 -12.66 -5.22
N ALA A 54 -0.29 -11.44 -5.42
CA ALA A 54 -1.08 -10.22 -5.47
C ALA A 54 -2.04 -10.22 -6.67
N LYS A 55 -1.59 -10.66 -7.85
CA LYS A 55 -2.43 -10.81 -9.06
C LYS A 55 -3.59 -11.78 -8.84
N GLU A 56 -3.31 -12.94 -8.28
CA GLU A 56 -4.35 -13.95 -8.00
C GLU A 56 -5.37 -13.45 -6.98
N ASN A 57 -4.90 -12.81 -5.90
CA ASN A 57 -5.77 -12.23 -4.88
C ASN A 57 -6.65 -11.13 -5.46
N PHE A 58 -6.07 -10.28 -6.31
CA PHE A 58 -6.78 -9.21 -6.99
C PHE A 58 -7.84 -9.76 -7.95
N ALA A 59 -7.52 -10.75 -8.77
CA ALA A 59 -8.46 -11.38 -9.69
C ALA A 59 -9.67 -11.96 -8.95
N ARG A 60 -9.44 -12.67 -7.84
CA ARG A 60 -10.53 -13.18 -6.99
C ARG A 60 -11.39 -12.07 -6.38
N ALA A 61 -10.75 -10.97 -5.93
CA ALA A 61 -11.49 -9.84 -5.38
C ALA A 61 -12.34 -9.11 -6.43
N LEU A 62 -11.80 -8.94 -7.63
CA LEU A 62 -12.50 -8.33 -8.76
C LEU A 62 -13.71 -9.17 -9.21
N GLU A 63 -13.55 -10.49 -9.30
CA GLU A 63 -14.64 -11.40 -9.67
C GLU A 63 -15.77 -11.35 -8.64
N ARG A 64 -15.46 -11.41 -7.35
CA ARG A 64 -16.48 -11.22 -6.29
C ARG A 64 -17.21 -9.89 -6.43
N LYS A 65 -16.47 -8.81 -6.72
CA LYS A 65 -17.07 -7.49 -6.92
C LYS A 65 -18.02 -7.46 -8.12
N LYS A 66 -17.64 -8.10 -9.23
CA LYS A 66 -18.49 -8.24 -10.42
C LYS A 66 -19.77 -9.01 -10.13
N ASN A 67 -19.70 -10.01 -9.27
CA ASN A 67 -20.83 -10.82 -8.84
C ASN A 67 -21.69 -10.18 -7.75
N GLY A 68 -21.36 -8.97 -7.28
CA GLY A 68 -22.08 -8.30 -6.19
C GLY A 68 -21.86 -8.95 -4.81
N GLU A 69 -20.86 -9.79 -4.67
CA GLU A 69 -20.54 -10.45 -3.41
C GLU A 69 -19.84 -9.50 -2.42
N ALA A 70 -20.07 -9.72 -1.14
CA ALA A 70 -19.40 -8.96 -0.09
C ALA A 70 -17.86 -9.18 -0.15
N PRO A 71 -17.06 -8.15 0.20
CA PRO A 71 -15.61 -8.31 0.31
C PRO A 71 -15.26 -9.46 1.25
N ALA A 72 -14.25 -10.24 0.89
CA ALA A 72 -13.76 -11.30 1.76
C ALA A 72 -13.34 -10.70 3.12
N ARG A 73 -13.73 -11.37 4.22
CA ARG A 73 -13.25 -10.98 5.55
C ARG A 73 -11.71 -11.03 5.57
N THR A 74 -11.07 -10.12 6.30
CA THR A 74 -9.61 -9.93 6.33
C THR A 74 -8.79 -11.19 6.63
N SER A 75 -9.38 -12.18 7.27
CA SER A 75 -8.78 -13.51 7.49
C SER A 75 -8.58 -14.35 6.22
N SER A 76 -9.14 -13.94 5.09
CA SER A 76 -9.07 -14.65 3.81
C SER A 76 -8.08 -14.03 2.80
N ARG A 77 -7.13 -13.22 3.25
CA ARG A 77 -6.04 -12.72 2.38
C ARG A 77 -5.08 -13.82 1.90
N GLY A 78 -5.38 -15.08 2.19
CA GLY A 78 -4.60 -16.24 1.76
C GLY A 78 -3.16 -16.15 2.30
N GLY A 79 -2.88 -16.84 3.39
CA GLY A 79 -1.54 -16.86 3.97
C GLY A 79 -1.57 -16.91 5.49
N ASP A 80 -0.47 -17.32 6.05
CA ASP A 80 -0.27 -17.32 7.50
C ASP A 80 -0.10 -15.87 8.00
N PRO A 81 -0.96 -15.38 8.93
CA PRO A 81 -0.82 -14.05 9.52
C PRO A 81 0.52 -13.85 10.24
N ALA A 82 1.10 -14.91 10.79
CA ALA A 82 2.40 -14.87 11.45
C ALA A 82 3.52 -14.61 10.45
N ALA A 83 3.48 -15.21 9.26
CA ALA A 83 4.46 -14.95 8.20
C ALA A 83 4.43 -13.49 7.73
N GLN A 84 3.23 -12.90 7.62
CA GLN A 84 3.09 -11.47 7.28
C GLN A 84 3.67 -10.57 8.38
N LEU A 85 3.42 -10.91 9.65
CA LEU A 85 3.95 -10.18 10.79
C LEU A 85 5.48 -10.27 10.85
N ILE A 86 6.05 -11.45 10.65
CA ILE A 86 7.49 -11.69 10.60
C ILE A 86 8.14 -10.82 9.52
N THR A 87 7.59 -10.84 8.30
CA THR A 87 8.08 -10.01 7.19
C THR A 87 8.10 -8.53 7.58
N THR A 88 7.01 -8.04 8.16
CA THR A 88 6.92 -6.65 8.62
C THR A 88 7.94 -6.34 9.71
N ILE A 89 8.11 -7.22 10.71
CA ILE A 89 9.08 -7.05 11.79
C ILE A 89 10.51 -6.96 11.25
N GLU A 90 10.91 -7.89 10.38
CA GLU A 90 12.28 -7.93 9.88
C GLU A 90 12.60 -6.72 8.98
N LEU A 91 11.65 -6.26 8.16
CA LEU A 91 11.81 -5.03 7.38
C LEU A 91 11.88 -3.79 8.28
N CYS A 92 10.99 -3.64 9.26
CA CYS A 92 10.96 -2.50 10.18
C CYS A 92 12.19 -2.39 11.06
N ARG A 93 12.94 -3.48 11.27
CA ARG A 93 14.23 -3.44 12.00
C ARG A 93 15.28 -2.58 11.31
N VAL A 94 15.13 -2.33 10.03
CA VAL A 94 16.11 -1.59 9.21
C VAL A 94 15.49 -0.34 8.59
N SER A 95 14.36 -0.43 7.89
CA SER A 95 13.71 0.74 7.30
C SER A 95 12.18 0.68 7.45
N LEU A 96 11.65 1.48 8.35
CA LEU A 96 10.22 1.69 8.51
C LEU A 96 9.63 2.45 7.31
N GLY A 97 10.40 3.35 6.71
CA GLY A 97 10.01 4.11 5.52
C GLY A 97 9.66 3.23 4.34
N LEU A 98 10.44 2.17 4.10
CA LEU A 98 10.16 1.18 3.06
C LEU A 98 8.82 0.47 3.29
N VAL A 99 8.58 0.01 4.52
CA VAL A 99 7.32 -0.67 4.89
C VAL A 99 6.13 0.26 4.75
N THR A 100 6.29 1.52 5.16
CA THR A 100 5.24 2.54 5.06
C THR A 100 4.91 2.83 3.59
N SER A 101 5.92 3.02 2.75
CA SER A 101 5.76 3.28 1.31
C SER A 101 5.00 2.15 0.61
N MET A 102 5.39 0.90 0.88
CA MET A 102 4.71 -0.29 0.36
C MET A 102 3.27 -0.37 0.88
N GLY A 103 3.08 -0.20 2.20
CA GLY A 103 1.77 -0.33 2.85
C GLY A 103 0.77 0.73 2.40
N VAL A 104 1.22 1.96 2.13
CA VAL A 104 0.34 3.01 1.59
C VAL A 104 -0.10 2.67 0.18
N SER A 105 0.79 2.21 -0.69
CA SER A 105 0.43 1.84 -2.07
C SER A 105 -0.54 0.66 -2.09
N THR A 106 -0.17 -0.45 -1.48
CA THR A 106 -0.90 -1.73 -1.60
C THR A 106 -2.06 -1.86 -0.62
N GLY A 107 -1.95 -1.25 0.56
CA GLY A 107 -2.94 -1.34 1.63
C GLY A 107 -3.95 -0.20 1.63
N LEU A 108 -3.50 1.05 1.61
CA LEU A 108 -4.39 2.19 1.70
C LEU A 108 -4.94 2.61 0.34
N ALA A 109 -4.09 2.90 -0.63
CA ALA A 109 -4.54 3.35 -1.95
C ALA A 109 -5.28 2.23 -2.70
N ALA A 110 -4.63 1.11 -2.95
CA ALA A 110 -5.27 -0.03 -3.61
C ALA A 110 -6.44 -0.59 -2.79
N GLY A 111 -6.30 -0.64 -1.45
CA GLY A 111 -7.38 -1.10 -0.56
C GLY A 111 -8.64 -0.25 -0.65
N THR A 112 -8.51 1.07 -0.76
CA THR A 112 -9.64 1.98 -0.96
C THR A 112 -10.30 1.74 -2.31
N ILE A 113 -9.53 1.64 -3.39
CA ILE A 113 -10.04 1.36 -4.74
C ILE A 113 -10.76 0.01 -4.77
N ASN A 114 -10.17 -1.02 -4.19
CA ASN A 114 -10.76 -2.36 -4.17
C ASN A 114 -12.05 -2.42 -3.35
N LYS A 115 -12.13 -1.66 -2.26
CA LYS A 115 -13.30 -1.65 -1.38
C LYS A 115 -14.43 -0.78 -1.93
N LEU A 116 -14.13 0.44 -2.36
CA LEU A 116 -15.11 1.47 -2.69
C LEU A 116 -15.31 1.67 -4.20
N GLY A 117 -14.30 1.33 -5.02
CA GLY A 117 -14.35 1.51 -6.46
C GLY A 117 -15.32 0.56 -7.16
N THR A 118 -15.75 0.92 -8.36
CA THR A 118 -16.44 0.03 -9.29
C THR A 118 -15.49 -1.04 -9.85
N PRO A 119 -15.99 -2.14 -10.44
CA PRO A 119 -15.13 -3.10 -11.14
C PRO A 119 -14.21 -2.45 -12.18
N ALA A 120 -14.73 -1.51 -12.97
CA ALA A 120 -13.95 -0.78 -13.97
C ALA A 120 -12.84 0.08 -13.35
N GLN A 121 -13.09 0.70 -12.20
CA GLN A 121 -12.07 1.44 -11.45
C GLN A 121 -11.01 0.52 -10.86
N MET A 122 -11.41 -0.65 -10.35
CA MET A 122 -10.46 -1.67 -9.89
C MET A 122 -9.55 -2.14 -11.03
N GLU A 123 -10.12 -2.47 -12.19
CA GLU A 123 -9.36 -2.90 -13.37
C GLU A 123 -8.38 -1.83 -13.85
N ARG A 124 -8.80 -0.58 -13.82
CA ARG A 124 -8.00 0.54 -14.32
C ARG A 124 -6.81 0.89 -13.42
N TRP A 125 -6.98 0.81 -12.09
CA TRP A 125 -5.97 1.32 -11.16
C TRP A 125 -5.51 0.31 -10.11
N GLY A 126 -6.33 -0.68 -9.76
CA GLY A 126 -6.09 -1.52 -8.58
C GLY A 126 -4.96 -2.52 -8.76
N LEU A 127 -4.87 -3.17 -9.92
CA LEU A 127 -3.89 -4.24 -10.16
C LEU A 127 -2.45 -3.72 -10.06
N ASP A 128 -2.13 -2.66 -10.78
CA ASP A 128 -0.78 -2.10 -10.83
C ASP A 128 -0.28 -1.65 -9.46
N LEU A 129 -1.20 -1.21 -8.58
CA LEU A 129 -0.87 -0.79 -7.22
C LEU A 129 -0.58 -1.98 -6.29
N VAL A 130 -1.37 -3.06 -6.35
CA VAL A 130 -1.13 -4.23 -5.49
C VAL A 130 0.10 -5.02 -5.91
N THR A 131 0.52 -4.93 -7.17
CA THR A 131 1.73 -5.55 -7.71
C THR A 131 2.98 -4.68 -7.59
N MET A 132 2.85 -3.44 -7.14
CA MET A 132 3.91 -2.42 -7.11
C MET A 132 4.48 -2.06 -8.48
N ASP A 133 3.78 -2.40 -9.59
CA ASP A 133 4.14 -1.92 -10.92
C ASP A 133 3.97 -0.40 -11.02
N LYS A 134 2.96 0.13 -10.31
CA LYS A 134 2.76 1.56 -10.05
C LYS A 134 2.72 1.86 -8.57
N VAL A 135 2.98 3.11 -8.23
CA VAL A 135 3.01 3.61 -6.86
C VAL A 135 1.71 4.34 -6.55
N GLY A 136 1.09 3.99 -5.43
CA GLY A 136 -0.10 4.65 -4.92
C GLY A 136 0.19 5.56 -3.74
N ALA A 137 -0.54 6.69 -3.67
CA ALA A 137 -0.59 7.56 -2.51
C ALA A 137 -2.01 7.68 -1.96
N TRP A 138 -2.11 8.01 -0.66
CA TRP A 138 -3.39 8.15 0.04
C TRP A 138 -3.46 9.51 0.72
N ALA A 139 -4.15 10.46 0.06
CA ALA A 139 -4.15 11.86 0.41
C ALA A 139 -5.39 12.23 1.23
N ILE A 140 -5.29 12.12 2.56
CA ILE A 140 -6.35 12.50 3.50
C ILE A 140 -5.93 13.68 4.39
N THR A 141 -4.71 13.68 4.93
CA THR A 141 -4.19 14.67 5.88
C THR A 141 -4.08 16.07 5.27
N GLU A 142 -4.49 17.07 6.02
CA GLU A 142 -4.38 18.49 5.66
C GLU A 142 -3.50 19.23 6.68
N PRO A 143 -2.97 20.42 6.37
CA PRO A 143 -2.10 21.17 7.30
C PRO A 143 -2.71 21.36 8.68
N ASP A 144 -4.02 21.60 8.75
CA ASP A 144 -4.73 21.87 10.00
C ASP A 144 -5.53 20.66 10.53
N SER A 145 -5.48 19.50 9.84
CA SER A 145 -6.34 18.36 10.15
C SER A 145 -5.63 17.03 9.88
N GLY A 146 -5.14 16.41 10.95
CA GLY A 146 -4.53 15.06 10.93
C GLY A 146 -5.45 14.03 11.57
N SER A 147 -5.45 13.93 12.90
CA SER A 147 -6.31 12.97 13.63
C SER A 147 -7.80 13.23 13.44
N ASP A 148 -8.19 14.49 13.32
CA ASP A 148 -9.56 14.89 12.96
C ASP A 148 -9.72 15.03 11.43
N ALA A 149 -9.24 14.04 10.67
CA ALA A 149 -9.23 14.12 9.20
C ALA A 149 -10.63 14.32 8.60
N LEU A 150 -11.66 13.68 9.15
CA LEU A 150 -13.01 13.78 8.60
C LEU A 150 -13.77 15.03 9.07
N GLY A 151 -13.60 15.42 10.33
CA GLY A 151 -14.24 16.62 10.91
C GLY A 151 -13.60 17.90 10.39
N GLY A 152 -12.27 17.98 10.44
CA GLY A 152 -11.48 19.16 10.09
C GLY A 152 -11.17 19.34 8.61
N MET A 153 -11.53 18.39 7.74
CA MET A 153 -11.24 18.45 6.29
C MET A 153 -11.79 19.71 5.63
N ARG A 154 -10.95 20.41 4.88
CA ARG A 154 -11.30 21.61 4.12
C ARG A 154 -11.25 21.44 2.62
N THR A 155 -10.53 20.41 2.13
CA THR A 155 -10.51 20.09 0.70
C THR A 155 -11.92 19.79 0.21
N THR A 156 -12.34 20.45 -0.86
CA THR A 156 -13.65 20.28 -1.48
C THR A 156 -13.55 19.70 -2.89
N ALA A 157 -14.59 19.03 -3.32
CA ALA A 157 -14.82 18.55 -4.67
C ALA A 157 -16.16 19.12 -5.14
N LYS A 158 -16.13 20.15 -5.99
CA LYS A 158 -17.32 20.78 -6.58
C LYS A 158 -17.57 20.21 -7.96
N ARG A 159 -18.80 19.80 -8.23
CA ARG A 159 -19.17 19.30 -9.55
C ARG A 159 -19.09 20.40 -10.59
N ASP A 160 -18.47 20.08 -11.75
CA ASP A 160 -18.36 20.97 -12.91
C ASP A 160 -18.54 20.12 -14.18
N GLY A 161 -19.73 20.21 -14.77
CA GLY A 161 -20.12 19.34 -15.89
C GLY A 161 -20.04 17.86 -15.54
N ASP A 162 -19.25 17.11 -16.31
CA ASP A 162 -19.01 15.68 -16.12
C ASP A 162 -17.84 15.37 -15.17
N GLY A 163 -17.17 16.40 -14.62
CA GLY A 163 -16.02 16.30 -13.75
C GLY A 163 -16.23 16.94 -12.39
N TYR A 164 -15.12 17.08 -11.69
CA TYR A 164 -15.04 17.78 -10.40
C TYR A 164 -13.85 18.74 -10.39
N VAL A 165 -14.06 19.91 -9.84
CA VAL A 165 -12.99 20.83 -9.47
C VAL A 165 -12.62 20.55 -8.02
N LEU A 166 -11.35 20.19 -7.79
CA LEU A 166 -10.79 19.96 -6.45
C LEU A 166 -10.13 21.24 -5.96
N ASN A 167 -10.46 21.68 -4.76
CA ASN A 167 -9.86 22.85 -4.14
C ASN A 167 -9.48 22.53 -2.69
N GLY A 168 -8.19 22.71 -2.36
CA GLY A 168 -7.66 22.41 -1.04
C GLY A 168 -6.18 22.07 -1.06
N GLN A 169 -5.68 21.61 0.09
CA GLN A 169 -4.28 21.24 0.26
C GLN A 169 -4.16 19.98 1.10
N LYS A 170 -3.29 19.07 0.65
CA LYS A 170 -2.92 17.88 1.41
C LYS A 170 -1.46 17.96 1.81
N THR A 171 -1.11 17.38 2.96
CA THR A 171 0.24 17.42 3.52
C THR A 171 0.66 16.05 4.08
N TRP A 172 1.97 15.83 4.16
CA TRP A 172 2.56 14.58 4.69
C TRP A 172 2.07 13.32 3.95
N ILE A 173 1.91 13.43 2.63
CA ILE A 173 1.38 12.33 1.84
C ILE A 173 2.51 11.38 1.45
N THR A 174 2.58 10.24 2.13
CA THR A 174 3.51 9.16 1.78
C THR A 174 3.35 8.77 0.32
N ASN A 175 4.45 8.62 -0.38
CA ASN A 175 4.55 8.40 -1.82
C ASN A 175 4.11 9.59 -2.70
N GLY A 176 3.62 10.70 -2.15
CA GLY A 176 3.05 11.81 -2.91
C GLY A 176 3.86 12.25 -4.13
N PRO A 177 5.20 12.50 -4.00
CA PRO A 177 6.04 12.93 -5.12
C PRO A 177 6.26 11.87 -6.22
N TYR A 178 5.99 10.61 -5.93
CA TYR A 178 6.29 9.47 -6.80
C TYR A 178 5.06 8.70 -7.27
N ALA A 179 3.86 9.13 -6.83
CA ALA A 179 2.65 8.37 -7.05
C ALA A 179 2.14 8.48 -8.49
N ASP A 180 1.87 7.33 -9.11
CA ASP A 180 1.14 7.21 -10.38
C ASP A 180 -0.38 7.38 -10.17
N THR A 181 -0.86 7.02 -9.00
CA THR A 181 -2.28 7.09 -8.62
C THR A 181 -2.42 7.64 -7.21
N ILE A 182 -3.23 8.68 -7.04
CA ILE A 182 -3.53 9.27 -5.74
C ILE A 182 -4.99 9.06 -5.40
N VAL A 183 -5.29 8.42 -4.27
CA VAL A 183 -6.62 8.40 -3.67
C VAL A 183 -6.75 9.63 -2.79
N LEU A 184 -7.56 10.59 -3.23
CA LEU A 184 -7.76 11.86 -2.57
C LEU A 184 -9.13 11.92 -1.88
N TYR A 185 -9.15 12.35 -0.63
CA TYR A 185 -10.37 12.60 0.13
C TYR A 185 -10.74 14.07 0.10
N ALA A 186 -12.00 14.35 -0.22
CA ALA A 186 -12.55 15.71 -0.27
C ALA A 186 -14.01 15.70 0.18
N LYS A 187 -14.49 16.83 0.71
CA LYS A 187 -15.92 17.04 0.93
C LYS A 187 -16.59 17.34 -0.39
N LEU A 188 -17.70 16.67 -0.66
CA LEU A 188 -18.54 17.00 -1.81
C LEU A 188 -19.35 18.26 -1.50
N ASP A 189 -19.24 19.28 -2.33
CA ASP A 189 -19.90 20.58 -2.23
C ASP A 189 -21.00 20.69 -3.31
#